data_1e51d278e9372682befd737df2e91475
#
_entry.id   1e51d278e9372682befd737df2e91475
#
_cell.length_a   1.000
_cell.length_b   1.000
_cell.length_c   1.000
_cell.angle_alpha   90.00
_cell.angle_beta   90.00
_cell.angle_gamma   90.00
#
_symmetry.space_group_name_H-M   'P 1'
#
loop_
_entity.id
_entity.type
_entity.pdbx_description
1 polymer ?
#
loop_
_entity_poly.entity_id
_entity_poly.type
_entity_poly.pdbx_seq_one_letter_code
_entity_poly.pdbx_strand_id
1 'polypeptide(L)'
;MYQIATDGTVLLLGAVDARQITRLLRDGARTLMLTANPGRVLALGAGNAGAGPPTYTSPVRDARTLAQWGTVQWDGTGAITLQTRTGNTEIPDDSWSPWSAPATQARGSAVQSPTARFIQWRASFPATPAVLTSVTVAYLPRNTRPVVTEITAHPPGVVFQRPFSSDEGAIAGLDDAVADARRPPGGDANAAPASVGRRMFQRGLQTLQWKAEDADADRLTYTLQYRREGETVWHALRADLGTPLFVWDTSTVADGRYFIRVGATDAPSNTPDRVLAGTRDSDAIEVDNTPPVITLAVTGLQVTVQVTDGHSGVHRVDYALGGGAWQEVRPVDGLADSRDERYTLTLPSADAAARLVVRATDVMQNVTSATVR
;
A
#
# COMPACT_ATOMS: atom_id res chain seq x y z
N MET A 1 -28.70 -23.66 21.22
CA MET A 1 -28.91 -25.11 21.42
C MET A 1 -28.64 -25.82 20.11
N TYR A 2 -27.89 -26.93 20.17
CA TYR A 2 -27.53 -27.70 18.98
C TYR A 2 -28.09 -29.13 19.14
N GLN A 3 -28.47 -29.72 18.03
CA GLN A 3 -28.74 -31.16 17.90
C GLN A 3 -27.57 -31.77 17.13
N ILE A 4 -27.07 -32.88 17.63
CA ILE A 4 -26.08 -33.70 16.94
C ILE A 4 -26.83 -34.94 16.44
N ALA A 5 -26.89 -35.13 15.14
CA ALA A 5 -27.47 -36.29 14.52
C ALA A 5 -26.53 -37.51 14.64
N THR A 6 -27.03 -38.71 14.44
CA THR A 6 -26.25 -39.95 14.54
C THR A 6 -25.11 -40.06 13.52
N ASP A 7 -25.16 -39.31 12.44
CA ASP A 7 -24.13 -39.17 11.40
C ASP A 7 -23.07 -38.08 11.73
N GLY A 8 -23.17 -37.45 12.92
CA GLY A 8 -22.26 -36.38 13.36
C GLY A 8 -22.67 -34.99 12.89
N THR A 9 -23.72 -34.84 12.11
CA THR A 9 -24.22 -33.52 11.65
C THR A 9 -24.67 -32.69 12.86
N VAL A 10 -24.17 -31.45 12.95
CA VAL A 10 -24.53 -30.50 14.01
C VAL A 10 -25.54 -29.51 13.49
N LEU A 11 -26.74 -29.47 14.03
CA LEU A 11 -27.81 -28.55 13.68
C LEU A 11 -28.04 -27.56 14.83
N LEU A 12 -28.07 -26.25 14.50
CA LEU A 12 -28.50 -25.22 15.44
C LEU A 12 -30.03 -25.20 15.49
N LEU A 13 -30.61 -25.66 16.58
CA LEU A 13 -32.06 -25.71 16.80
C LEU A 13 -32.67 -24.35 17.18
N GLY A 14 -31.86 -23.45 17.75
CA GLY A 14 -32.28 -22.11 18.11
C GLY A 14 -31.27 -21.42 19.02
N ALA A 15 -31.20 -20.10 18.90
CA ALA A 15 -30.56 -19.22 19.87
C ALA A 15 -31.62 -18.73 20.85
N VAL A 16 -31.28 -18.71 22.13
CA VAL A 16 -32.17 -18.25 23.20
C VAL A 16 -31.53 -17.06 23.87
N ASP A 17 -32.31 -16.01 24.04
CA ASP A 17 -31.88 -14.85 24.83
C ASP A 17 -31.92 -15.19 26.33
N ALA A 18 -30.91 -15.98 26.75
CA ALA A 18 -30.68 -16.36 28.12
C ALA A 18 -29.20 -16.74 28.31
N ARG A 19 -28.63 -16.40 29.47
CA ARG A 19 -27.22 -16.68 29.74
C ARG A 19 -26.92 -18.15 29.98
N GLN A 20 -27.92 -18.94 30.41
CA GLN A 20 -27.72 -20.37 30.75
C GLN A 20 -28.96 -21.19 30.37
N ILE A 21 -28.75 -22.38 29.83
CA ILE A 21 -29.73 -23.45 29.76
C ILE A 21 -29.48 -24.36 30.96
N THR A 22 -30.41 -24.41 31.86
CA THR A 22 -30.27 -25.18 33.13
C THR A 22 -30.76 -26.62 33.04
N ARG A 23 -31.74 -26.90 32.16
CA ARG A 23 -32.27 -28.24 31.99
C ARG A 23 -33.02 -28.40 30.65
N LEU A 24 -32.94 -29.60 30.10
CA LEU A 24 -33.78 -30.10 29.03
C LEU A 24 -34.64 -31.22 29.57
N LEU A 25 -35.96 -31.15 29.35
CA LEU A 25 -36.95 -32.17 29.76
C LEU A 25 -37.73 -32.60 28.54
N ARG A 26 -37.94 -33.89 28.39
CA ARG A 26 -38.81 -34.45 27.35
C ARG A 26 -40.20 -34.64 27.91
N ASP A 27 -41.18 -34.03 27.30
CA ASP A 27 -42.61 -34.15 27.62
C ASP A 27 -43.38 -34.63 26.38
N GLY A 28 -43.52 -35.92 26.25
CA GLY A 28 -44.07 -36.54 25.06
C GLY A 28 -43.28 -36.18 23.79
N ALA A 29 -43.97 -35.56 22.81
CA ALA A 29 -43.38 -35.09 21.57
C ALA A 29 -42.63 -33.74 21.72
N ARG A 30 -42.63 -33.09 22.87
CA ARG A 30 -42.04 -31.76 23.12
C ARG A 30 -40.77 -31.92 23.95
N THR A 31 -39.78 -31.07 23.67
CA THR A 31 -38.65 -30.89 24.54
C THR A 31 -38.78 -29.53 25.23
N LEU A 32 -38.89 -29.51 26.55
CA LEU A 32 -38.90 -28.29 27.37
C LEU A 32 -37.48 -27.91 27.71
N MET A 33 -37.18 -26.63 27.52
CA MET A 33 -35.89 -26.04 27.87
C MET A 33 -36.10 -25.00 28.98
N LEU A 34 -35.42 -25.21 30.10
CA LEU A 34 -35.39 -24.26 31.21
C LEU A 34 -34.15 -23.41 31.09
N THR A 35 -34.32 -22.09 31.26
CA THR A 35 -33.22 -21.13 31.22
C THR A 35 -33.08 -20.38 32.53
N ALA A 36 -31.90 -19.80 32.77
CA ALA A 36 -31.63 -18.86 33.84
C ALA A 36 -31.06 -17.56 33.26
N ASN A 37 -31.36 -16.45 33.94
CA ASN A 37 -30.94 -15.10 33.55
C ASN A 37 -31.29 -14.70 32.10
N PRO A 38 -32.58 -14.48 31.77
CA PRO A 38 -33.77 -14.64 32.63
C PRO A 38 -34.27 -16.06 32.71
N GLY A 39 -35.00 -16.39 33.81
CA GLY A 39 -35.69 -17.67 33.98
C GLY A 39 -36.87 -17.76 33.02
N ARG A 40 -36.84 -18.75 32.09
CA ARG A 40 -37.93 -19.05 31.15
C ARG A 40 -38.09 -20.53 30.98
N VAL A 41 -39.29 -20.94 30.65
CA VAL A 41 -39.60 -22.30 30.18
C VAL A 41 -39.97 -22.17 28.72
N LEU A 42 -39.18 -22.76 27.84
CA LEU A 42 -39.38 -22.73 26.40
C LEU A 42 -39.70 -24.12 25.91
N ALA A 43 -40.67 -24.30 25.06
CA ALA A 43 -40.98 -25.55 24.43
C ALA A 43 -40.33 -25.62 23.05
N LEU A 44 -39.54 -26.68 22.84
CA LEU A 44 -39.07 -27.07 21.51
C LEU A 44 -40.02 -28.20 21.06
N GLY A 45 -40.72 -27.93 20.05
CA GLY A 45 -41.62 -28.92 19.43
C GLY A 45 -41.90 -28.47 17.99
N ALA A 46 -42.60 -29.31 17.23
CA ALA A 46 -43.24 -28.89 16.00
C ALA A 46 -44.09 -27.67 16.35
N GLY A 47 -43.61 -26.47 16.03
CA GLY A 47 -44.13 -25.21 16.56
C GLY A 47 -45.64 -25.12 16.44
N ASN A 48 -46.26 -24.36 17.30
CA ASN A 48 -47.55 -23.78 16.98
C ASN A 48 -47.33 -23.06 15.66
N ALA A 49 -47.86 -23.63 14.58
CA ALA A 49 -47.91 -22.95 13.30
C ALA A 49 -48.60 -21.61 13.55
N GLY A 50 -47.83 -20.53 13.73
CA GLY A 50 -48.37 -19.21 13.53
C GLY A 50 -49.07 -19.20 12.15
N ALA A 51 -49.83 -18.20 11.86
CA ALA A 51 -50.65 -18.12 10.63
C ALA A 51 -49.84 -18.12 9.30
N GLY A 52 -48.64 -18.71 9.27
CA GLY A 52 -47.73 -18.77 8.12
C GLY A 52 -46.72 -19.91 8.15
N PRO A 53 -45.98 -20.14 7.04
CA PRO A 53 -44.99 -21.19 6.93
C PRO A 53 -43.83 -20.95 7.92
N PRO A 54 -43.18 -22.02 8.41
CA PRO A 54 -41.93 -21.90 9.21
C PRO A 54 -40.89 -21.03 8.51
N THR A 55 -40.19 -20.20 9.26
CA THR A 55 -39.17 -19.31 8.72
C THR A 55 -37.88 -19.43 9.51
N TYR A 56 -36.73 -19.22 8.82
CA TYR A 56 -35.41 -19.03 9.42
C TYR A 56 -34.83 -17.71 8.95
N THR A 57 -34.39 -16.88 9.88
CA THR A 57 -33.71 -15.61 9.57
C THR A 57 -32.22 -15.74 9.89
N SER A 58 -31.39 -15.41 8.91
CA SER A 58 -29.93 -15.48 9.05
C SER A 58 -29.40 -14.43 10.03
N PRO A 59 -28.19 -14.63 10.59
CA PRO A 59 -27.40 -13.49 11.09
C PRO A 59 -27.18 -12.44 10.01
N VAL A 60 -26.96 -11.19 10.43
CA VAL A 60 -26.55 -10.11 9.55
C VAL A 60 -25.15 -10.41 8.99
N ARG A 61 -24.96 -10.14 7.71
CA ARG A 61 -23.69 -10.29 7.01
C ARG A 61 -23.18 -8.94 6.60
N ASP A 62 -21.89 -8.66 6.89
CA ASP A 62 -21.20 -7.42 6.60
C ASP A 62 -20.34 -7.59 5.35
N ALA A 63 -20.57 -6.76 4.33
CA ALA A 63 -19.73 -6.67 3.14
C ALA A 63 -18.50 -5.75 3.35
N ARG A 64 -18.30 -5.20 4.57
CA ARG A 64 -17.27 -4.26 4.99
C ARG A 64 -17.40 -2.86 4.37
N THR A 65 -17.93 -2.73 3.18
CA THR A 65 -18.20 -1.48 2.47
C THR A 65 -19.58 -1.53 1.83
N LEU A 66 -20.03 -0.41 1.26
CA LEU A 66 -21.22 -0.40 0.42
C LEU A 66 -21.06 -1.41 -0.72
N ALA A 67 -22.04 -2.28 -0.88
CA ALA A 67 -22.01 -3.34 -1.87
C ALA A 67 -23.28 -3.37 -2.71
N GLN A 68 -23.12 -3.62 -4.00
CA GLN A 68 -24.22 -4.00 -4.87
C GLN A 68 -24.44 -5.51 -4.74
N TRP A 69 -25.63 -5.90 -4.30
CA TRP A 69 -26.02 -7.29 -4.14
C TRP A 69 -26.47 -7.85 -5.49
N GLY A 70 -25.89 -8.96 -5.91
CA GLY A 70 -26.09 -9.56 -7.23
C GLY A 70 -27.18 -10.65 -7.20
N THR A 71 -26.74 -11.91 -7.07
CA THR A 71 -27.64 -13.06 -7.05
C THR A 71 -27.60 -13.80 -5.72
N VAL A 72 -28.74 -14.36 -5.34
CA VAL A 72 -28.85 -15.32 -4.24
C VAL A 72 -29.11 -16.71 -4.81
N GLN A 73 -28.43 -17.70 -4.26
CA GLN A 73 -28.63 -19.12 -4.55
C GLN A 73 -28.59 -19.94 -3.27
N TRP A 74 -29.23 -21.07 -3.27
CA TRP A 74 -29.23 -21.99 -2.13
C TRP A 74 -29.28 -23.45 -2.59
N ASP A 75 -28.71 -24.29 -1.71
CA ASP A 75 -28.80 -25.74 -1.82
C ASP A 75 -29.73 -26.26 -0.75
N GLY A 76 -30.57 -27.23 -1.13
CA GLY A 76 -31.56 -27.81 -0.23
C GLY A 76 -32.53 -28.70 -0.94
N THR A 77 -33.45 -29.27 -0.20
CA THR A 77 -34.55 -30.12 -0.70
C THR A 77 -35.92 -29.62 -0.25
N GLY A 78 -36.93 -29.90 -1.01
CA GLY A 78 -38.31 -29.44 -0.74
C GLY A 78 -38.59 -28.01 -1.21
N ALA A 79 -39.74 -27.48 -0.86
CA ALA A 79 -40.12 -26.13 -1.22
C ALA A 79 -39.49 -25.11 -0.27
N ILE A 80 -38.63 -24.25 -0.81
CA ILE A 80 -37.94 -23.18 -0.09
C ILE A 80 -38.13 -21.88 -0.86
N THR A 81 -38.38 -20.79 -0.14
CA THR A 81 -38.35 -19.44 -0.71
C THR A 81 -37.41 -18.57 0.12
N LEU A 82 -36.69 -17.68 -0.54
CA LEU A 82 -35.76 -16.73 0.13
C LEU A 82 -36.20 -15.30 -0.08
N GLN A 83 -36.05 -14.49 0.95
CA GLN A 83 -36.22 -13.05 0.92
C GLN A 83 -34.97 -12.41 1.47
N THR A 84 -34.62 -11.23 0.98
CA THR A 84 -33.49 -10.45 1.44
C THR A 84 -33.90 -9.08 1.95
N ARG A 85 -33.15 -8.50 2.84
CA ARG A 85 -33.21 -7.09 3.20
C ARG A 85 -31.80 -6.56 3.45
N THR A 86 -31.61 -5.28 3.27
CA THR A 86 -30.30 -4.63 3.37
C THR A 86 -30.36 -3.35 4.18
N GLY A 87 -29.25 -2.96 4.78
CA GLY A 87 -29.15 -1.74 5.57
C GLY A 87 -27.69 -1.30 5.77
N ASN A 88 -27.50 -0.14 6.41
CA ASN A 88 -26.17 0.42 6.69
C ASN A 88 -25.82 0.44 8.19
N THR A 89 -26.64 -0.15 9.04
CA THR A 89 -26.43 -0.37 10.46
C THR A 89 -26.23 -1.85 10.74
N GLU A 90 -25.34 -2.19 11.68
CA GLU A 90 -25.03 -3.59 12.02
C GLU A 90 -26.25 -4.32 12.63
N ILE A 91 -27.05 -3.58 13.40
CA ILE A 91 -28.30 -4.07 13.99
C ILE A 91 -29.45 -3.56 13.14
N PRO A 92 -30.30 -4.48 12.58
CA PRO A 92 -31.45 -4.07 11.82
C PRO A 92 -32.40 -3.15 12.57
N ASP A 93 -32.68 -2.00 11.97
CA ASP A 93 -33.57 -0.96 12.48
C ASP A 93 -34.54 -0.49 11.38
N ASP A 94 -35.29 0.58 11.63
CA ASP A 94 -36.27 1.14 10.70
C ASP A 94 -35.65 1.75 9.42
N SER A 95 -34.32 1.95 9.38
CA SER A 95 -33.58 2.42 8.20
C SER A 95 -33.28 1.30 7.19
N TRP A 96 -33.44 0.04 7.61
CA TRP A 96 -33.25 -1.10 6.71
C TRP A 96 -34.38 -1.18 5.67
N SER A 97 -34.05 -1.72 4.48
CA SER A 97 -35.06 -2.00 3.49
C SER A 97 -36.10 -2.98 4.03
N PRO A 98 -37.34 -2.94 3.53
CA PRO A 98 -38.27 -4.02 3.78
C PRO A 98 -37.74 -5.33 3.20
N TRP A 99 -38.32 -6.47 3.65
CA TRP A 99 -38.06 -7.75 3.02
C TRP A 99 -38.47 -7.74 1.56
N SER A 100 -37.61 -8.23 0.67
CA SER A 100 -37.87 -8.35 -0.75
C SER A 100 -39.07 -9.28 -1.04
N ALA A 101 -39.54 -9.29 -2.29
CA ALA A 101 -40.38 -10.34 -2.76
C ALA A 101 -39.68 -11.72 -2.61
N PRO A 102 -40.44 -12.82 -2.38
CA PRO A 102 -39.85 -14.15 -2.25
C PRO A 102 -39.23 -14.64 -3.57
N ALA A 103 -37.98 -15.00 -3.53
CA ALA A 103 -37.28 -15.72 -4.59
C ALA A 103 -37.61 -17.21 -4.47
N THR A 104 -38.02 -17.81 -5.59
CA THR A 104 -38.46 -19.21 -5.67
C THR A 104 -37.50 -20.11 -6.46
N GLN A 105 -36.58 -19.51 -7.24
CA GLN A 105 -35.60 -20.25 -8.01
C GLN A 105 -34.33 -20.42 -7.19
N ALA A 106 -33.93 -21.67 -6.95
CA ALA A 106 -32.76 -22.00 -6.11
C ALA A 106 -31.42 -21.50 -6.67
N ARG A 107 -31.38 -21.21 -7.97
CA ARG A 107 -30.13 -20.71 -8.61
C ARG A 107 -30.43 -19.46 -9.45
N GLY A 108 -29.55 -18.45 -9.25
CA GLY A 108 -29.54 -17.23 -10.08
C GLY A 108 -30.67 -16.24 -9.82
N SER A 109 -31.41 -16.32 -8.70
CA SER A 109 -32.34 -15.30 -8.31
C SER A 109 -31.68 -13.98 -8.03
N ALA A 110 -32.05 -12.89 -8.70
CA ALA A 110 -31.53 -11.57 -8.43
C ALA A 110 -31.93 -11.09 -7.02
N VAL A 111 -31.01 -10.51 -6.29
CA VAL A 111 -31.29 -9.83 -5.03
C VAL A 111 -31.99 -8.51 -5.34
N GLN A 112 -33.23 -8.36 -4.86
CA GLN A 112 -34.05 -7.18 -5.09
C GLN A 112 -33.82 -6.06 -4.06
N SER A 113 -33.07 -6.34 -3.01
CA SER A 113 -32.75 -5.37 -1.97
C SER A 113 -31.77 -4.33 -2.48
N PRO A 114 -31.85 -3.04 -2.03
CA PRO A 114 -30.98 -1.98 -2.49
C PRO A 114 -29.51 -2.17 -2.08
N THR A 115 -28.61 -1.42 -2.73
CA THR A 115 -27.20 -1.32 -2.36
C THR A 115 -27.06 -0.87 -0.91
N ALA A 116 -26.31 -1.62 -0.10
CA ALA A 116 -26.03 -1.30 1.28
C ALA A 116 -24.82 -2.13 1.79
N ARG A 117 -24.28 -1.80 2.95
CA ARG A 117 -23.15 -2.53 3.57
C ARG A 117 -23.57 -3.90 4.13
N PHE A 118 -24.76 -3.96 4.75
CA PHE A 118 -25.20 -5.18 5.43
C PHE A 118 -26.36 -5.83 4.70
N ILE A 119 -26.40 -7.16 4.73
CA ILE A 119 -27.50 -7.96 4.22
C ILE A 119 -27.95 -8.99 5.24
N GLN A 120 -29.25 -9.26 5.24
CA GLN A 120 -29.86 -10.36 5.97
C GLN A 120 -30.85 -11.09 5.05
N TRP A 121 -30.88 -12.40 5.09
CA TRP A 121 -31.83 -13.19 4.35
C TRP A 121 -32.77 -13.98 5.28
N ARG A 122 -33.95 -14.31 4.79
CA ARG A 122 -34.93 -15.12 5.48
C ARG A 122 -35.41 -16.23 4.55
N ALA A 123 -35.31 -17.47 5.01
CA ALA A 123 -35.89 -18.62 4.32
C ALA A 123 -37.28 -18.93 4.88
N SER A 124 -38.25 -19.28 4.00
CA SER A 124 -39.54 -19.79 4.38
C SER A 124 -39.73 -21.18 3.79
N PHE A 125 -40.39 -22.05 4.52
CA PHE A 125 -40.58 -23.46 4.20
C PHE A 125 -42.07 -23.74 4.06
N PRO A 126 -42.66 -23.44 2.90
CA PRO A 126 -44.12 -23.55 2.70
C PRO A 126 -44.67 -25.00 2.72
N ALA A 127 -43.80 -25.97 2.52
CA ALA A 127 -44.17 -27.39 2.61
C ALA A 127 -43.04 -28.19 3.31
N THR A 128 -43.44 -29.27 4.00
CA THR A 128 -42.53 -30.20 4.67
C THR A 128 -42.60 -31.59 4.01
N PRO A 129 -41.52 -32.36 3.94
CA PRO A 129 -40.18 -32.02 4.46
C PRO A 129 -39.42 -31.04 3.54
N ALA A 130 -38.71 -30.09 4.14
CA ALA A 130 -37.77 -29.23 3.44
C ALA A 130 -36.49 -29.04 4.27
N VAL A 131 -35.36 -29.05 3.59
CA VAL A 131 -34.02 -28.88 4.24
C VAL A 131 -33.23 -27.82 3.46
N LEU A 132 -32.75 -26.79 4.14
CA LEU A 132 -31.85 -25.79 3.59
C LEU A 132 -30.43 -26.10 4.10
N THR A 133 -29.51 -26.35 3.17
CA THR A 133 -28.12 -26.72 3.48
C THR A 133 -27.20 -25.51 3.43
N SER A 134 -27.30 -24.68 2.40
CA SER A 134 -26.45 -23.51 2.24
C SER A 134 -27.20 -22.37 1.53
N VAL A 135 -26.74 -21.14 1.79
CA VAL A 135 -27.17 -19.94 1.04
C VAL A 135 -25.92 -19.17 0.65
N THR A 136 -25.80 -18.88 -0.63
CA THR A 136 -24.72 -18.07 -1.18
C THR A 136 -25.31 -16.79 -1.77
N VAL A 137 -24.73 -15.64 -1.40
CA VAL A 137 -25.11 -14.34 -1.95
C VAL A 137 -23.87 -13.75 -2.63
N ALA A 138 -23.98 -13.52 -3.94
CA ALA A 138 -22.95 -12.81 -4.68
C ALA A 138 -23.11 -11.30 -4.45
N TYR A 139 -22.01 -10.61 -4.28
CA TYR A 139 -22.01 -9.16 -4.13
C TYR A 139 -20.76 -8.53 -4.76
N LEU A 140 -20.88 -7.26 -5.10
CA LEU A 140 -19.81 -6.45 -5.66
C LEU A 140 -19.60 -5.25 -4.73
N PRO A 141 -18.49 -5.18 -4.00
CA PRO A 141 -18.18 -4.04 -3.16
C PRO A 141 -17.99 -2.78 -4.00
N ARG A 142 -18.25 -1.62 -3.41
CA ARG A 142 -17.94 -0.34 -4.03
C ARG A 142 -16.41 -0.19 -4.06
N ASN A 143 -15.89 0.13 -5.25
CA ASN A 143 -14.47 0.42 -5.39
C ASN A 143 -14.08 1.67 -4.60
N THR A 144 -12.94 1.61 -3.91
CA THR A 144 -12.37 2.69 -3.09
C THR A 144 -11.11 3.20 -3.77
N ARG A 145 -10.91 4.51 -3.74
CA ARG A 145 -9.75 5.14 -4.35
C ARG A 145 -8.46 4.76 -3.62
N PRO A 146 -7.42 4.30 -4.31
CA PRO A 146 -6.11 4.07 -3.69
C PRO A 146 -5.49 5.38 -3.18
N VAL A 147 -4.74 5.30 -2.10
CA VAL A 147 -4.11 6.44 -1.43
C VAL A 147 -2.61 6.21 -1.36
N VAL A 148 -1.83 7.13 -1.91
CA VAL A 148 -0.38 7.18 -1.68
C VAL A 148 -0.13 7.85 -0.33
N THR A 149 0.36 7.08 0.64
CA THR A 149 0.48 7.54 2.04
C THR A 149 1.83 8.19 2.33
N GLU A 150 2.88 7.77 1.63
CA GLU A 150 4.25 8.25 1.84
C GLU A 150 5.04 8.24 0.53
N ILE A 151 5.92 9.23 0.34
CA ILE A 151 6.96 9.24 -0.70
C ILE A 151 8.29 9.55 -0.02
N THR A 152 9.27 8.69 -0.22
CA THR A 152 10.64 8.82 0.32
C THR A 152 11.61 8.98 -0.84
N ALA A 153 12.27 10.11 -0.94
CA ALA A 153 13.45 10.27 -1.77
C ALA A 153 14.70 9.95 -0.94
N HIS A 154 15.43 8.91 -1.33
CA HIS A 154 16.68 8.58 -0.65
C HIS A 154 17.76 9.63 -0.98
N PRO A 155 18.82 9.75 -0.16
CA PRO A 155 19.91 10.68 -0.46
C PRO A 155 20.50 10.44 -1.86
N PRO A 156 21.02 11.48 -2.53
CA PRO A 156 21.66 11.37 -3.83
C PRO A 156 22.73 10.27 -3.88
N GLY A 157 22.77 9.51 -4.94
CA GLY A 157 23.68 8.39 -5.12
C GLY A 157 23.30 7.11 -4.37
N VAL A 158 22.30 7.14 -3.49
CA VAL A 158 21.88 5.95 -2.76
C VAL A 158 20.97 5.09 -3.63
N VAL A 159 21.45 3.89 -3.93
CA VAL A 159 20.72 2.84 -4.64
C VAL A 159 20.79 1.52 -3.88
N PHE A 160 19.91 0.59 -4.21
CA PHE A 160 19.84 -0.70 -3.55
C PHE A 160 20.05 -1.83 -4.54
N GLN A 161 20.81 -2.83 -4.13
CA GLN A 161 20.97 -4.06 -4.89
C GLN A 161 19.63 -4.76 -5.06
N ARG A 162 19.41 -5.38 -6.22
CA ARG A 162 18.23 -6.21 -6.45
C ARG A 162 18.33 -7.47 -5.58
N PRO A 163 17.34 -7.76 -4.71
CA PRO A 163 17.34 -8.96 -3.90
C PRO A 163 17.36 -10.21 -4.76
N PHE A 164 18.06 -11.23 -4.32
CA PHE A 164 18.12 -12.54 -4.97
C PHE A 164 18.60 -12.52 -6.44
N SER A 165 19.30 -11.46 -6.86
CA SER A 165 19.98 -11.41 -8.15
C SER A 165 21.32 -12.11 -8.08
N SER A 166 21.66 -12.92 -9.09
CA SER A 166 23.00 -13.45 -9.29
C SER A 166 24.00 -12.39 -9.79
N ASP A 167 23.49 -11.26 -10.26
CA ASP A 167 24.28 -10.10 -10.68
C ASP A 167 24.43 -9.14 -9.47
N GLU A 168 25.65 -9.06 -8.93
CA GLU A 168 25.97 -8.18 -7.80
C GLU A 168 25.82 -6.69 -8.14
N GLY A 169 25.84 -6.33 -9.43
CA GLY A 169 25.66 -4.97 -9.93
C GLY A 169 24.19 -4.60 -10.20
N ALA A 170 23.26 -5.54 -10.14
CA ALA A 170 21.86 -5.27 -10.46
C ALA A 170 21.21 -4.35 -9.43
N ILE A 171 20.74 -3.19 -9.89
CA ILE A 171 20.07 -2.18 -9.07
C ILE A 171 18.57 -2.39 -9.10
N ALA A 172 17.93 -2.42 -7.93
CA ALA A 172 16.48 -2.51 -7.82
C ALA A 172 15.83 -1.20 -8.31
N GLY A 173 14.83 -1.31 -9.19
CA GLY A 173 14.09 -0.15 -9.71
C GLY A 173 14.76 0.63 -10.84
N LEU A 174 15.95 0.23 -11.32
CA LEU A 174 16.62 0.92 -12.43
C LEU A 174 16.12 0.45 -13.81
N ASP A 175 15.86 -0.85 -13.98
CA ASP A 175 15.49 -1.48 -15.26
C ASP A 175 14.33 -2.48 -15.13
N ASP A 176 13.34 -2.19 -14.29
CA ASP A 176 12.27 -3.15 -13.98
C ASP A 176 11.23 -3.34 -15.10
N ALA A 177 11.28 -2.57 -16.19
CA ALA A 177 10.37 -2.74 -17.33
C ALA A 177 10.39 -4.16 -17.93
N VAL A 178 11.53 -4.87 -17.88
CA VAL A 178 11.67 -6.25 -18.38
C VAL A 178 11.29 -7.27 -17.30
N ALA A 179 11.46 -6.94 -16.03
CA ALA A 179 11.14 -7.80 -14.89
C ALA A 179 9.63 -7.83 -14.59
N ASP A 180 8.95 -6.70 -14.70
CA ASP A 180 7.49 -6.58 -14.49
C ASP A 180 6.70 -7.33 -15.58
N ALA A 181 7.18 -7.34 -16.82
CA ALA A 181 6.57 -8.09 -17.93
C ALA A 181 6.65 -9.63 -17.75
N ARG A 182 7.54 -10.13 -16.87
CA ARG A 182 7.73 -11.56 -16.58
C ARG A 182 7.09 -12.00 -15.26
N ARG A 183 6.52 -11.08 -14.48
CA ARG A 183 5.90 -11.41 -13.21
C ARG A 183 4.52 -12.04 -13.45
N PRO A 184 4.23 -13.22 -12.86
CA PRO A 184 2.89 -13.81 -12.98
C PRO A 184 1.84 -12.83 -12.46
N PRO A 185 0.66 -12.71 -13.10
CA PRO A 185 -0.43 -11.90 -12.56
C PRO A 185 -0.95 -12.55 -11.28
N GLY A 186 -0.52 -12.09 -10.09
CA GLY A 186 -0.93 -12.69 -8.83
C GLY A 186 -0.16 -12.24 -7.59
N GLY A 187 0.40 -11.03 -7.54
CA GLY A 187 0.98 -10.48 -6.31
C GLY A 187 -0.06 -9.75 -5.49
N ASP A 188 -0.13 -10.06 -4.17
CA ASP A 188 -1.05 -9.43 -3.22
C ASP A 188 -0.96 -7.91 -3.23
N ALA A 189 -2.12 -7.27 -3.17
CA ALA A 189 -2.32 -5.82 -3.25
C ALA A 189 -1.74 -5.02 -2.05
N ASN A 190 -1.43 -5.68 -0.97
CA ASN A 190 -0.66 -5.15 0.15
C ASN A 190 0.78 -5.68 0.07
N ALA A 191 1.44 -5.46 -1.07
CA ALA A 191 2.85 -5.76 -1.17
C ALA A 191 3.59 -5.02 -0.06
N ALA A 192 4.21 -5.77 0.83
CA ALA A 192 5.21 -5.25 1.75
C ALA A 192 6.16 -4.32 0.97
N PRO A 193 6.70 -3.26 1.60
CA PRO A 193 7.62 -2.35 0.95
C PRO A 193 8.64 -3.18 0.19
N ALA A 194 8.95 -2.77 -1.04
CA ALA A 194 9.82 -3.53 -1.93
C ALA A 194 11.04 -3.99 -1.14
N SER A 195 11.23 -5.31 -1.04
CA SER A 195 12.37 -5.87 -0.35
C SER A 195 13.63 -5.36 -1.06
N VAL A 196 14.37 -4.49 -0.42
CA VAL A 196 15.60 -3.91 -0.95
C VAL A 196 16.80 -4.69 -0.41
N GLY A 197 17.76 -4.94 -1.26
CA GLY A 197 19.02 -5.59 -0.91
C GLY A 197 20.01 -4.61 -0.25
N ARG A 198 21.30 -4.90 -0.38
CA ARG A 198 22.37 -4.08 0.19
C ARG A 198 22.35 -2.66 -0.42
N ARG A 199 22.52 -1.66 0.43
CA ARG A 199 22.72 -0.28 0.01
C ARG A 199 24.05 -0.15 -0.74
N MET A 200 24.02 0.51 -1.88
CA MET A 200 25.17 0.84 -2.72
C MET A 200 25.19 2.34 -2.99
N PHE A 201 26.30 2.83 -3.51
CA PHE A 201 26.40 4.21 -3.97
C PHE A 201 26.68 4.25 -5.48
N GLN A 202 25.87 5.00 -6.21
CA GLN A 202 26.09 5.28 -7.62
C GLN A 202 25.71 6.73 -7.93
N ARG A 203 26.71 7.52 -8.31
CA ARG A 203 26.54 8.94 -8.64
C ARG A 203 25.51 9.13 -9.76
N GLY A 204 24.73 10.21 -9.68
CA GLY A 204 23.72 10.58 -10.67
C GLY A 204 22.42 9.79 -10.57
N LEU A 205 22.34 8.82 -9.66
CA LEU A 205 21.12 8.06 -9.41
C LEU A 205 20.50 8.43 -8.07
N GLN A 206 19.17 8.43 -8.01
CA GLN A 206 18.43 8.66 -6.77
C GLN A 206 17.26 7.69 -6.66
N THR A 207 17.18 6.97 -5.55
CA THR A 207 16.08 6.03 -5.32
C THR A 207 14.86 6.77 -4.77
N LEU A 208 13.72 6.55 -5.41
CA LEU A 208 12.39 6.96 -4.98
C LEU A 208 11.63 5.74 -4.51
N GLN A 209 11.05 5.80 -3.33
CA GLN A 209 10.22 4.75 -2.74
C GLN A 209 8.93 5.35 -2.22
N TRP A 210 7.83 4.63 -2.27
CA TRP A 210 6.54 5.10 -1.76
C TRP A 210 5.76 3.98 -1.12
N LYS A 211 4.73 4.38 -0.38
CA LYS A 211 3.71 3.49 0.16
C LYS A 211 2.37 3.89 -0.39
N ALA A 212 1.58 2.92 -0.76
CA ALA A 212 0.21 3.11 -1.19
C ALA A 212 -0.68 2.03 -0.59
N GLU A 213 -1.90 2.40 -0.28
CA GLU A 213 -2.89 1.53 0.34
C GLU A 213 -4.17 1.58 -0.48
N ASP A 214 -4.85 0.45 -0.53
CA ASP A 214 -6.17 0.31 -1.10
C ASP A 214 -7.06 -0.43 -0.11
N ALA A 215 -8.23 0.15 0.23
CA ALA A 215 -9.12 -0.40 1.24
C ALA A 215 -9.81 -1.69 0.78
N ASP A 216 -9.91 -1.89 -0.53
CA ASP A 216 -10.50 -3.08 -1.13
C ASP A 216 -9.45 -4.18 -1.39
N ALA A 217 -8.18 -3.87 -1.07
CA ALA A 217 -7.01 -4.70 -1.32
C ALA A 217 -6.79 -4.99 -2.82
N ASP A 218 -7.13 -4.03 -3.68
CA ASP A 218 -6.93 -4.11 -5.12
C ASP A 218 -5.45 -4.05 -5.49
N ARG A 219 -5.08 -4.69 -6.59
CA ARG A 219 -3.73 -4.59 -7.13
C ARG A 219 -3.51 -3.21 -7.70
N LEU A 220 -2.37 -2.61 -7.35
CA LEU A 220 -2.02 -1.27 -7.79
C LEU A 220 -0.93 -1.28 -8.84
N THR A 221 -1.02 -0.33 -9.78
CA THR A 221 0.10 0.09 -10.63
C THR A 221 0.34 1.57 -10.43
N TYR A 222 1.59 1.99 -10.72
CA TYR A 222 2.04 3.33 -10.38
C TYR A 222 2.54 4.07 -11.59
N THR A 223 2.38 5.39 -11.55
CA THR A 223 2.96 6.35 -12.50
C THR A 223 3.79 7.37 -11.75
N LEU A 224 4.91 7.77 -12.32
CA LEU A 224 5.75 8.82 -11.80
C LEU A 224 5.82 9.98 -12.77
N GLN A 225 5.70 11.17 -12.25
CA GLN A 225 5.89 12.43 -12.95
C GLN A 225 6.83 13.33 -12.15
N TYR A 226 7.57 14.19 -12.82
CA TYR A 226 8.39 15.20 -12.16
C TYR A 226 8.05 16.59 -12.66
N ARG A 227 8.36 17.58 -11.85
CA ARG A 227 8.19 18.99 -12.17
C ARG A 227 9.28 19.80 -11.48
N ARG A 228 9.93 20.70 -12.20
CA ARG A 228 10.88 21.64 -11.61
C ARG A 228 10.13 22.70 -10.79
N GLU A 229 10.74 23.19 -9.73
CA GLU A 229 10.20 24.31 -8.95
C GLU A 229 9.99 25.53 -9.84
N GLY A 230 8.82 26.17 -9.70
CA GLY A 230 8.40 27.28 -10.55
C GLY A 230 7.69 26.89 -11.86
N GLU A 231 7.76 25.62 -12.30
CA GLU A 231 6.98 25.14 -13.44
C GLU A 231 5.58 24.74 -13.01
N THR A 232 4.64 24.77 -13.96
CA THR A 232 3.25 24.31 -13.76
C THR A 232 2.97 22.97 -14.42
N VAL A 233 3.80 22.54 -15.35
CA VAL A 233 3.62 21.33 -16.16
C VAL A 233 4.33 20.16 -15.50
N TRP A 234 3.64 19.02 -15.42
CA TRP A 234 4.21 17.75 -14.99
C TRP A 234 4.71 16.96 -16.20
N HIS A 235 5.94 16.51 -16.14
CA HIS A 235 6.59 15.68 -17.14
C HIS A 235 6.54 14.21 -16.73
N ALA A 236 6.24 13.31 -17.65
CA ALA A 236 6.23 11.88 -17.38
C ALA A 236 7.67 11.40 -17.10
N LEU A 237 7.84 10.67 -16.00
CA LEU A 237 9.09 10.02 -15.64
C LEU A 237 9.04 8.52 -15.90
N ARG A 238 7.98 7.86 -15.42
CA ARG A 238 7.76 6.43 -15.63
C ARG A 238 6.27 6.09 -15.52
N ALA A 239 5.83 5.07 -16.24
CA ALA A 239 4.48 4.51 -16.16
C ALA A 239 4.53 3.00 -15.95
N ASP A 240 3.39 2.43 -15.55
CA ASP A 240 3.13 0.99 -15.42
C ASP A 240 4.10 0.26 -14.47
N LEU A 241 4.48 0.93 -13.38
CA LEU A 241 5.30 0.30 -12.35
C LEU A 241 4.45 -0.62 -11.48
N GLY A 242 4.86 -1.88 -11.34
CA GLY A 242 4.22 -2.87 -10.47
C GLY A 242 4.78 -2.90 -9.05
N THR A 243 5.85 -2.15 -8.76
CA THR A 243 6.53 -2.10 -7.46
C THR A 243 6.65 -0.66 -6.98
N PRO A 244 6.55 -0.38 -5.66
CA PRO A 244 6.63 0.95 -5.11
C PRO A 244 8.09 1.44 -4.95
N LEU A 245 8.90 1.24 -5.98
CA LEU A 245 10.32 1.59 -6.03
C LEU A 245 10.72 1.98 -7.45
N PHE A 246 11.49 3.07 -7.58
CA PHE A 246 12.07 3.50 -8.85
C PHE A 246 13.41 4.19 -8.61
N VAL A 247 14.36 4.00 -9.50
CA VAL A 247 15.62 4.72 -9.49
C VAL A 247 15.60 5.75 -10.59
N TRP A 248 15.66 7.01 -10.20
CA TRP A 248 15.71 8.14 -11.10
C TRP A 248 17.17 8.45 -11.47
N ASP A 249 17.47 8.53 -12.77
CA ASP A 249 18.71 9.09 -13.27
C ASP A 249 18.59 10.61 -13.31
N THR A 250 19.10 11.27 -12.29
CA THR A 250 19.03 12.73 -12.12
C THR A 250 19.97 13.47 -13.08
N SER A 251 20.93 12.78 -13.71
CA SER A 251 21.80 13.38 -14.71
C SER A 251 21.08 13.77 -16.01
N THR A 252 19.84 13.28 -16.18
CA THR A 252 18.98 13.59 -17.34
C THR A 252 18.24 14.92 -17.22
N VAL A 253 18.34 15.60 -16.08
CA VAL A 253 17.68 16.90 -15.84
C VAL A 253 18.68 17.94 -15.38
N ALA A 254 18.35 19.23 -15.57
CA ALA A 254 19.18 20.35 -15.12
C ALA A 254 19.18 20.45 -13.58
N ASP A 255 20.24 21.04 -13.04
CA ASP A 255 20.33 21.31 -11.59
C ASP A 255 19.18 22.21 -11.13
N GLY A 256 18.67 21.95 -9.90
CA GLY A 256 17.57 22.68 -9.31
C GLY A 256 16.72 21.85 -8.37
N ARG A 257 15.58 22.41 -7.96
CA ARG A 257 14.63 21.76 -7.06
C ARG A 257 13.46 21.17 -7.84
N TYR A 258 13.10 19.97 -7.53
CA TYR A 258 12.08 19.19 -8.21
C TYR A 258 11.05 18.63 -7.24
N PHE A 259 9.86 18.39 -7.74
CA PHE A 259 8.81 17.62 -7.07
C PHE A 259 8.52 16.38 -7.88
N ILE A 260 8.29 15.28 -7.20
CA ILE A 260 7.86 14.02 -7.81
C ILE A 260 6.39 13.80 -7.45
N ARG A 261 5.57 13.49 -8.44
CA ARG A 261 4.19 13.04 -8.26
C ARG A 261 4.12 11.55 -8.49
N VAL A 262 3.62 10.85 -7.48
CA VAL A 262 3.29 9.43 -7.57
C VAL A 262 1.79 9.30 -7.77
N GLY A 263 1.38 8.64 -8.84
CA GLY A 263 0.01 8.19 -9.07
C GLY A 263 -0.11 6.71 -8.79
N ALA A 264 -1.14 6.30 -8.08
CA ALA A 264 -1.52 4.90 -7.87
C ALA A 264 -2.89 4.66 -8.51
N THR A 265 -3.05 3.58 -9.26
CA THR A 265 -4.32 3.18 -9.86
C THR A 265 -4.61 1.72 -9.61
N ASP A 266 -5.88 1.40 -9.40
CA ASP A 266 -6.43 0.06 -9.18
C ASP A 266 -6.86 -0.63 -10.50
N ALA A 267 -6.46 -0.08 -11.64
CA ALA A 267 -6.80 -0.59 -12.97
C ALA A 267 -6.56 -2.11 -13.16
N PRO A 268 -5.53 -2.74 -12.57
CA PRO A 268 -5.33 -4.19 -12.72
C PRO A 268 -6.43 -5.06 -12.11
N SER A 269 -7.24 -4.53 -11.19
CA SER A 269 -8.29 -5.26 -10.47
C SER A 269 -9.70 -4.85 -10.90
N ASN A 270 -9.84 -3.74 -11.62
CA ASN A 270 -11.13 -3.14 -11.94
C ASN A 270 -11.40 -3.03 -13.44
N THR A 271 -12.69 -3.05 -13.82
CA THR A 271 -13.10 -2.75 -15.19
C THR A 271 -12.90 -1.26 -15.50
N PRO A 272 -12.70 -0.86 -16.77
CA PRO A 272 -12.34 0.52 -17.13
C PRO A 272 -13.29 1.60 -16.61
N ASP A 273 -14.58 1.29 -16.47
CA ASP A 273 -15.62 2.17 -15.94
C ASP A 273 -15.59 2.34 -14.41
N ARG A 274 -14.81 1.51 -13.71
CA ARG A 274 -14.71 1.49 -12.25
C ARG A 274 -13.31 1.85 -11.72
N VAL A 275 -12.33 1.98 -12.60
CA VAL A 275 -10.96 2.33 -12.23
C VAL A 275 -10.93 3.65 -11.48
N LEU A 276 -10.23 3.66 -10.35
CA LEU A 276 -9.94 4.85 -9.57
C LEU A 276 -8.43 5.06 -9.48
N ALA A 277 -8.04 6.31 -9.28
CA ALA A 277 -6.64 6.66 -9.10
C ALA A 277 -6.49 7.75 -8.05
N GLY A 278 -5.43 7.65 -7.26
CA GLY A 278 -5.00 8.65 -6.28
C GLY A 278 -3.60 9.15 -6.59
N THR A 279 -3.29 10.38 -6.22
CA THR A 279 -1.97 10.96 -6.42
C THR A 279 -1.45 11.65 -5.17
N ARG A 280 -0.12 11.72 -5.04
CA ARG A 280 0.58 12.47 -4.00
C ARG A 280 1.83 13.11 -4.58
N ASP A 281 2.14 14.32 -4.14
CA ASP A 281 3.38 15.02 -4.47
C ASP A 281 4.38 14.83 -3.32
N SER A 282 5.67 14.72 -3.66
CA SER A 282 6.77 14.64 -2.70
C SER A 282 7.07 16.02 -2.10
N ASP A 283 7.89 16.04 -1.06
CA ASP A 283 8.68 17.20 -0.70
C ASP A 283 9.65 17.54 -1.84
N ALA A 284 10.22 18.76 -1.78
CA ALA A 284 11.19 19.19 -2.78
C ALA A 284 12.46 18.34 -2.72
N ILE A 285 12.90 17.90 -3.88
CA ILE A 285 14.12 17.11 -4.08
C ILE A 285 15.14 18.04 -4.77
N GLU A 286 16.33 18.14 -4.19
CA GLU A 286 17.42 18.90 -4.80
C GLU A 286 18.22 18.00 -5.74
N VAL A 287 18.43 18.47 -6.96
CA VAL A 287 19.26 17.83 -7.99
C VAL A 287 20.42 18.76 -8.30
N ASP A 288 21.62 18.24 -8.17
CA ASP A 288 22.87 18.92 -8.51
C ASP A 288 23.83 17.91 -9.13
N ASN A 289 24.16 18.13 -10.38
CA ASN A 289 25.07 17.31 -11.17
C ASN A 289 26.38 18.08 -11.47
N THR A 290 26.48 19.33 -11.01
CA THR A 290 27.61 20.22 -11.27
C THR A 290 28.66 20.13 -10.18
N PRO A 291 29.90 19.72 -10.47
CA PRO A 291 30.96 19.68 -9.48
C PRO A 291 31.37 21.08 -9.00
N PRO A 292 31.83 21.20 -7.76
CA PRO A 292 32.36 22.45 -7.24
C PRO A 292 33.60 22.95 -8.02
N VAL A 293 33.82 24.23 -8.02
CA VAL A 293 34.96 24.88 -8.67
C VAL A 293 36.02 25.21 -7.65
N ILE A 294 37.28 24.82 -7.92
CA ILE A 294 38.44 25.06 -7.06
C ILE A 294 39.34 26.16 -7.66
N THR A 295 39.63 27.16 -6.90
CA THR A 295 40.66 28.18 -7.21
C THR A 295 41.81 28.11 -6.20
N LEU A 296 43.03 28.06 -6.71
CA LEU A 296 44.25 27.96 -5.90
C LEU A 296 45.12 29.22 -6.03
N ALA A 297 45.53 29.79 -4.89
CA ALA A 297 46.46 30.89 -4.85
C ALA A 297 47.65 30.53 -3.93
N VAL A 298 48.90 30.63 -4.44
CA VAL A 298 50.12 30.29 -3.70
C VAL A 298 50.84 31.55 -3.33
N THR A 299 51.17 31.70 -2.05
CA THR A 299 51.96 32.80 -1.49
C THR A 299 53.05 32.24 -0.57
N GLY A 300 54.28 32.15 -1.08
CA GLY A 300 55.37 31.49 -0.35
C GLY A 300 55.07 30.01 -0.15
N LEU A 301 55.00 29.58 1.12
CA LEU A 301 54.63 28.20 1.48
C LEU A 301 53.12 28.02 1.79
N GLN A 302 52.37 29.11 1.73
CA GLN A 302 50.92 29.03 1.97
C GLN A 302 50.12 28.92 0.67
N VAL A 303 49.15 28.04 0.65
CA VAL A 303 48.17 27.90 -0.43
C VAL A 303 46.81 28.22 0.13
N THR A 304 46.17 29.22 -0.46
CA THR A 304 44.74 29.49 -0.24
C THR A 304 43.95 28.71 -1.27
N VAL A 305 42.99 27.92 -0.80
CA VAL A 305 42.06 27.17 -1.63
C VAL A 305 40.68 27.79 -1.45
N GLN A 306 40.11 28.31 -2.52
CA GLN A 306 38.73 28.76 -2.58
C GLN A 306 37.91 27.72 -3.34
N VAL A 307 36.85 27.25 -2.73
CA VAL A 307 35.90 26.28 -3.36
C VAL A 307 34.56 26.91 -3.41
N THR A 308 33.96 26.95 -4.61
CA THR A 308 32.64 27.52 -4.81
C THR A 308 31.77 26.52 -5.55
N ASP A 309 30.50 26.44 -5.16
CA ASP A 309 29.48 25.64 -5.82
C ASP A 309 28.23 26.47 -6.12
N GLY A 310 27.63 26.24 -7.28
CA GLY A 310 26.48 27.01 -7.74
C GLY A 310 25.16 26.56 -7.12
N HIS A 311 25.06 25.32 -6.66
CA HIS A 311 23.77 24.68 -6.28
C HIS A 311 23.81 24.08 -4.88
N SER A 312 24.83 23.33 -4.53
CA SER A 312 24.91 22.62 -3.26
C SER A 312 26.07 23.11 -2.40
N GLY A 313 26.09 22.73 -1.12
CA GLY A 313 27.18 23.06 -0.20
C GLY A 313 28.43 22.23 -0.45
N VAL A 314 29.60 22.80 -0.19
CA VAL A 314 30.89 22.07 -0.16
C VAL A 314 30.85 21.12 1.04
N HIS A 315 31.08 19.84 0.79
CA HIS A 315 31.05 18.82 1.85
C HIS A 315 32.45 18.52 2.40
N ARG A 316 33.44 18.41 1.49
CA ARG A 316 34.78 17.99 1.88
C ARG A 316 35.83 18.47 0.88
N VAL A 317 36.99 18.85 1.43
CA VAL A 317 38.19 19.15 0.62
C VAL A 317 39.35 18.31 1.12
N ASP A 318 40.03 17.65 0.19
CA ASP A 318 41.23 16.87 0.42
C ASP A 318 42.40 17.39 -0.43
N TYR A 319 43.62 17.17 0.00
CA TYR A 319 44.79 17.41 -0.82
C TYR A 319 45.74 16.22 -0.79
N ALA A 320 46.56 16.11 -1.81
CA ALA A 320 47.66 15.15 -1.90
C ALA A 320 48.92 15.82 -2.48
N LEU A 321 50.08 15.40 -2.05
CA LEU A 321 51.36 15.86 -2.56
C LEU A 321 52.08 14.72 -3.26
N GLY A 322 52.37 14.90 -4.55
CA GLY A 322 53.22 13.98 -5.30
C GLY A 322 52.70 12.54 -5.39
N GLY A 323 51.40 12.33 -5.43
CA GLY A 323 50.78 10.99 -5.47
C GLY A 323 50.72 10.30 -4.10
N GLY A 324 50.98 11.02 -3.00
CA GLY A 324 50.83 10.51 -1.63
C GLY A 324 49.36 10.31 -1.23
N ALA A 325 49.14 9.93 0.02
CA ALA A 325 47.83 9.75 0.59
C ALA A 325 47.04 11.06 0.61
N TRP A 326 45.73 10.96 0.38
CA TRP A 326 44.81 12.07 0.53
C TRP A 326 44.67 12.46 2.00
N GLN A 327 44.80 13.78 2.28
CA GLN A 327 44.65 14.38 3.59
C GLN A 327 43.49 15.37 3.56
N GLU A 328 42.57 15.25 4.48
CA GLU A 328 41.46 16.18 4.63
C GLU A 328 41.94 17.50 5.21
N VAL A 329 41.42 18.60 4.68
CA VAL A 329 41.67 19.95 5.20
C VAL A 329 40.34 20.54 5.68
N ARG A 330 40.41 21.25 6.82
CA ARG A 330 39.25 21.95 7.35
C ARG A 330 39.16 23.38 6.80
N PRO A 331 37.94 23.91 6.59
CA PRO A 331 37.76 25.29 6.19
C PRO A 331 38.26 26.25 7.30
N VAL A 332 38.49 27.49 6.92
CA VAL A 332 39.07 28.51 7.83
C VAL A 332 38.16 28.82 9.02
N ASP A 333 36.83 28.74 8.84
CA ASP A 333 35.83 28.92 9.90
C ASP A 333 35.55 27.62 10.69
N GLY A 334 36.06 26.47 10.23
CA GLY A 334 35.95 25.18 10.90
C GLY A 334 34.80 24.31 10.50
N LEU A 335 33.84 24.79 9.66
CA LEU A 335 32.66 24.08 9.22
C LEU A 335 32.52 24.13 7.69
N ALA A 336 32.43 22.99 7.04
CA ALA A 336 32.13 22.88 5.61
C ALA A 336 30.58 22.78 5.43
N ASP A 337 29.93 23.92 5.35
CA ASP A 337 28.48 24.01 5.33
C ASP A 337 27.90 25.05 4.35
N SER A 338 28.80 25.72 3.62
CA SER A 338 28.42 26.78 2.68
C SER A 338 28.75 26.42 1.22
N ARG A 339 28.23 27.20 0.29
CA ARG A 339 28.55 27.09 -1.15
C ARG A 339 29.84 27.76 -1.53
N ASP A 340 30.41 28.52 -0.63
CA ASP A 340 31.66 29.29 -0.82
C ASP A 340 32.51 29.10 0.40
N GLU A 341 33.53 28.24 0.27
CA GLU A 341 34.38 27.79 1.35
C GLU A 341 35.88 28.12 1.10
N ARG A 342 36.56 28.54 2.12
CA ARG A 342 37.99 28.86 2.08
C ARG A 342 38.81 27.93 2.98
N TYR A 343 39.94 27.45 2.42
CA TYR A 343 40.88 26.59 3.12
C TYR A 343 42.29 27.15 3.01
N THR A 344 43.14 26.82 3.97
CA THR A 344 44.56 27.22 3.96
C THR A 344 45.42 26.00 4.19
N LEU A 345 46.42 25.80 3.33
CA LEU A 345 47.39 24.73 3.41
C LEU A 345 48.81 25.33 3.58
N THR A 346 49.65 24.67 4.37
CA THR A 346 51.08 25.02 4.46
C THR A 346 51.90 23.93 3.80
N LEU A 347 52.65 24.29 2.77
CA LEU A 347 53.51 23.36 2.03
C LEU A 347 54.84 23.12 2.77
N PRO A 348 55.40 21.90 2.68
CA PRO A 348 56.69 21.59 3.29
C PRO A 348 57.87 22.28 2.56
N SER A 349 57.70 22.63 1.28
CA SER A 349 58.68 23.36 0.47
C SER A 349 58.00 24.06 -0.70
N ALA A 350 58.65 25.06 -1.31
CA ALA A 350 58.11 25.75 -2.49
C ALA A 350 57.90 24.80 -3.68
N ASP A 351 58.77 23.82 -3.88
CA ASP A 351 58.63 22.83 -4.97
C ASP A 351 57.46 21.88 -4.79
N ALA A 352 56.94 21.78 -3.57
CA ALA A 352 55.74 20.97 -3.29
C ALA A 352 54.48 21.54 -3.97
N ALA A 353 54.45 22.83 -4.29
CA ALA A 353 53.32 23.45 -4.98
C ALA A 353 53.03 22.80 -6.36
N ALA A 354 54.11 22.53 -7.12
CA ALA A 354 53.99 21.89 -8.44
C ALA A 354 53.46 20.45 -8.37
N ARG A 355 53.42 19.82 -7.19
CA ARG A 355 52.95 18.44 -6.95
C ARG A 355 51.66 18.39 -6.13
N LEU A 356 51.08 19.56 -5.82
CA LEU A 356 49.85 19.66 -5.06
C LEU A 356 48.65 19.35 -5.96
N VAL A 357 47.82 18.43 -5.52
CA VAL A 357 46.51 18.19 -6.06
C VAL A 357 45.49 18.44 -4.95
N VAL A 358 44.50 19.25 -5.20
CA VAL A 358 43.35 19.50 -4.31
C VAL A 358 42.12 18.92 -4.91
N ARG A 359 41.34 18.25 -4.11
CA ARG A 359 40.06 17.68 -4.51
C ARG A 359 38.95 18.22 -3.62
N ALA A 360 37.86 18.67 -4.20
CA ALA A 360 36.66 19.08 -3.50
C ALA A 360 35.47 18.17 -3.86
N THR A 361 34.64 17.90 -2.87
CA THR A 361 33.42 17.12 -3.00
C THR A 361 32.27 17.93 -2.39
N ASP A 362 31.16 18.07 -3.08
CA ASP A 362 29.94 18.70 -2.57
C ASP A 362 29.05 17.71 -1.79
N VAL A 363 27.94 18.20 -1.24
CA VAL A 363 26.97 17.35 -0.50
C VAL A 363 26.23 16.37 -1.40
N MET A 364 26.18 16.62 -2.73
CA MET A 364 25.58 15.71 -3.72
C MET A 364 26.59 14.70 -4.28
N GLN A 365 27.83 14.70 -3.70
CA GLN A 365 28.93 13.80 -4.07
C GLN A 365 29.51 14.05 -5.47
N ASN A 366 29.33 15.24 -6.03
CA ASN A 366 30.08 15.65 -7.21
C ASN A 366 31.51 16.00 -6.80
N VAL A 367 32.46 15.62 -7.63
CA VAL A 367 33.89 15.73 -7.31
C VAL A 367 34.63 16.45 -8.40
N THR A 368 35.48 17.38 -8.02
CA THR A 368 36.46 18.03 -8.91
C THR A 368 37.86 17.99 -8.30
N SER A 369 38.87 18.13 -9.14
CA SER A 369 40.27 18.24 -8.69
C SER A 369 40.97 19.37 -9.44
N ALA A 370 41.88 20.07 -8.73
CA ALA A 370 42.68 21.13 -9.31
C ALA A 370 44.15 20.99 -8.89
N THR A 371 45.05 21.51 -9.74
CA THR A 371 46.48 21.61 -9.48
C THR A 371 46.91 23.07 -9.59
N VAL A 372 48.02 23.43 -8.93
CA VAL A 372 48.64 24.74 -9.09
C VAL A 372 49.20 24.84 -10.51
N ARG A 373 48.78 25.88 -11.24
CA ARG A 373 49.27 26.20 -12.58
C ARG A 373 50.43 27.16 -12.53
#